data_7adff026cce1303f94dafb3ae1a959bb
#
_entry.id   7adff026cce1303f94dafb3ae1a959bb
#
_cell.length_a   1.000
_cell.length_b   1.000
_cell.length_c   1.000
_cell.angle_alpha   90.00
_cell.angle_beta   90.00
_cell.angle_gamma   90.00
#
_symmetry.space_group_name_H-M   'P 1'
#
loop_
_entity.id
_entity.type
_entity.pdbx_description
1 polymer ?
#
loop_
_entity_poly.entity_id
_entity_poly.type
_entity_poly.pdbx_seq_one_letter_code
_entity_poly.pdbx_strand_id
1 'polypeptide(L)'
;MIKTRFTELVGIKNPIIQAGMGPFSTNLLCSAAANAGAIGLISTSGITSQLIAPDMYKIFVESTPGAKDAESPIDVYKLVYRATAERTREKKGVWGSNIMVSEEMRGMAIKLIEALIEVREESKEIEERGKVVITSAGDPVKIAPLVKDKGMIWGQVVPSVKHAKRSVKAGVDFIVASGQEGGFHGPWEPISSMTLLPAICEEFPDVPIVAAGGFCDGKTLAAALALGADGVQMGTRFLATQECEFADMWKAKVVELGDRCTLRARGIVGPARYLKTPVSEKMCEETIQYAPGTFTGVPDTITSVPSRVLMAEMKGFAATFAGDADKALYTGGECAQRINDMPTAEELVTRTMKEAEERLKMLATKYPQ
;
A
#
# COMPACT_ATOMS: atom_id res chain seq x y z
N MET A 1 -3.65 -13.68 -21.01
CA MET A 1 -4.13 -12.48 -20.27
C MET A 1 -5.16 -12.95 -19.25
N ILE A 2 -4.92 -12.69 -17.97
CA ILE A 2 -5.83 -13.07 -16.87
C ILE A 2 -6.87 -11.96 -16.72
N LYS A 3 -8.13 -12.27 -17.05
CA LYS A 3 -9.28 -11.37 -16.81
C LYS A 3 -9.98 -11.79 -15.53
N THR A 4 -10.33 -10.82 -14.69
CA THR A 4 -11.04 -11.02 -13.44
C THR A 4 -12.11 -9.95 -13.29
N ARG A 5 -13.07 -10.14 -12.38
CA ARG A 5 -14.08 -9.12 -12.04
C ARG A 5 -13.44 -7.78 -11.68
N PHE A 6 -12.30 -7.82 -10.98
CA PHE A 6 -11.55 -6.62 -10.62
C PHE A 6 -10.97 -5.90 -11.84
N THR A 7 -10.37 -6.62 -12.81
CA THR A 7 -9.85 -5.98 -14.02
C THR A 7 -10.96 -5.36 -14.88
N GLU A 8 -12.12 -5.97 -14.91
CA GLU A 8 -13.29 -5.47 -15.63
C GLU A 8 -13.91 -4.25 -14.94
N LEU A 9 -14.06 -4.29 -13.62
CA LEU A 9 -14.55 -3.17 -12.81
C LEU A 9 -13.70 -1.91 -13.01
N VAL A 10 -12.38 -2.07 -12.96
CA VAL A 10 -11.46 -0.93 -13.00
C VAL A 10 -11.07 -0.54 -14.43
N GLY A 11 -11.17 -1.46 -15.38
CA GLY A 11 -10.73 -1.24 -16.76
C GLY A 11 -9.19 -1.25 -16.89
N ILE A 12 -8.51 -2.17 -16.20
CA ILE A 12 -7.05 -2.35 -16.22
C ILE A 12 -6.67 -3.64 -16.93
N LYS A 13 -5.41 -3.69 -17.41
CA LYS A 13 -4.89 -4.84 -18.13
C LYS A 13 -4.51 -6.00 -17.20
N ASN A 14 -3.91 -5.71 -16.07
CA ASN A 14 -3.32 -6.69 -15.16
C ASN A 14 -3.95 -6.57 -13.76
N PRO A 15 -4.33 -7.68 -13.10
CA PRO A 15 -4.98 -7.66 -11.79
C PRO A 15 -3.98 -7.38 -10.66
N ILE A 16 -3.26 -6.27 -10.76
CA ILE A 16 -2.19 -5.87 -9.86
C ILE A 16 -2.41 -4.43 -9.40
N ILE A 17 -2.25 -4.19 -8.11
CA ILE A 17 -2.19 -2.85 -7.51
C ILE A 17 -0.77 -2.64 -6.96
N GLN A 18 -0.14 -1.55 -7.33
CA GLN A 18 0.99 -1.01 -6.59
C GLN A 18 0.43 -0.32 -5.35
N ALA A 19 0.75 -0.82 -4.17
CA ALA A 19 0.25 -0.29 -2.90
C ALA A 19 0.67 1.16 -2.69
N GLY A 20 -0.23 1.97 -2.16
CA GLY A 20 0.10 3.30 -1.67
C GLY A 20 0.96 3.22 -0.41
N MET A 21 2.25 3.46 -0.56
CA MET A 21 3.24 3.43 0.52
C MET A 21 3.83 4.82 0.68
N GLY A 22 3.69 5.42 1.81
CA GLY A 22 4.31 6.71 2.03
C GLY A 22 5.72 6.61 2.62
N PRO A 23 6.65 7.43 2.18
CA PRO A 23 6.54 8.42 1.11
C PRO A 23 6.91 7.88 -0.28
N PHE A 24 6.91 6.57 -0.49
CA PHE A 24 7.49 5.85 -1.63
C PHE A 24 6.64 5.87 -2.89
N SER A 25 5.35 6.14 -2.76
CA SER A 25 4.40 6.20 -3.87
C SER A 25 4.06 7.65 -4.14
N THR A 26 4.87 8.27 -4.95
CA THR A 26 4.64 9.63 -5.48
C THR A 26 4.13 9.54 -6.93
N ASN A 27 4.23 10.59 -7.69
CA ASN A 27 3.83 10.57 -9.09
C ASN A 27 4.73 9.68 -9.98
N LEU A 28 5.99 9.40 -9.60
CA LEU A 28 6.89 8.58 -10.42
C LEU A 28 6.55 7.09 -10.32
N LEU A 29 6.61 6.51 -9.12
CA LEU A 29 6.29 5.10 -8.93
C LEU A 29 4.83 4.78 -9.34
N CYS A 30 3.89 5.65 -8.94
CA CYS A 30 2.48 5.52 -9.32
C CYS A 30 2.30 5.49 -10.84
N SER A 31 2.93 6.44 -11.54
CA SER A 31 2.84 6.54 -13.01
C SER A 31 3.48 5.34 -13.70
N ALA A 32 4.62 4.86 -13.22
CA ALA A 32 5.30 3.70 -13.78
C ALA A 32 4.44 2.42 -13.65
N ALA A 33 3.85 2.18 -12.48
CA ALA A 33 2.94 1.06 -12.26
C ALA A 33 1.67 1.16 -13.13
N ALA A 34 1.06 2.34 -13.21
CA ALA A 34 -0.10 2.60 -14.06
C ALA A 34 0.21 2.36 -15.55
N ASN A 35 1.35 2.85 -16.03
CA ASN A 35 1.79 2.67 -17.41
C ASN A 35 2.14 1.21 -17.75
N ALA A 36 2.51 0.41 -16.76
CA ALA A 36 2.68 -1.04 -16.90
C ALA A 36 1.34 -1.81 -16.96
N GLY A 37 0.20 -1.12 -16.85
CA GLY A 37 -1.14 -1.71 -16.91
C GLY A 37 -1.62 -2.32 -15.59
N ALA A 38 -1.01 -1.95 -14.46
CA ALA A 38 -1.48 -2.15 -13.10
C ALA A 38 -2.25 -0.90 -12.63
N ILE A 39 -2.76 -0.89 -11.39
CA ILE A 39 -3.17 0.36 -10.74
C ILE A 39 -1.95 0.96 -10.04
N GLY A 40 -1.64 2.21 -10.34
CA GLY A 40 -0.71 3.01 -9.55
C GLY A 40 -1.43 3.76 -8.43
N LEU A 41 -0.91 3.73 -7.20
CA LEU A 41 -1.48 4.47 -6.08
C LEU A 41 -0.50 5.50 -5.51
N ILE A 42 -0.95 6.73 -5.44
CA ILE A 42 -0.28 7.79 -4.70
C ILE A 42 -0.58 7.59 -3.21
N SER A 43 0.46 7.58 -2.39
CA SER A 43 0.30 7.57 -0.93
C SER A 43 0.09 8.98 -0.39
N THR A 44 -0.86 9.13 0.52
CA THR A 44 -1.09 10.40 1.20
C THR A 44 -0.38 10.54 2.54
N SER A 45 0.36 9.51 2.97
CA SER A 45 1.04 9.53 4.27
C SER A 45 2.17 10.57 4.37
N GLY A 46 2.79 10.97 3.26
CA GLY A 46 3.80 12.03 3.23
C GLY A 46 3.29 13.41 3.68
N ILE A 47 2.06 13.76 3.34
CA ILE A 47 1.44 15.03 3.73
C ILE A 47 1.25 15.17 5.24
N THR A 48 0.80 14.08 5.85
CA THR A 48 0.50 14.09 7.27
C THR A 48 1.76 14.19 8.12
N SER A 49 2.90 14.00 7.49
CA SER A 49 4.22 14.02 8.12
C SER A 49 4.91 15.38 8.06
N GLN A 50 4.34 16.40 7.42
CA GLN A 50 4.99 17.70 7.28
C GLN A 50 5.54 18.29 8.60
N LEU A 51 4.78 18.11 9.69
CA LEU A 51 5.19 18.61 11.02
C LEU A 51 6.06 17.61 11.79
N ILE A 52 5.93 16.32 11.52
CA ILE A 52 6.52 15.24 12.31
C ILE A 52 7.76 14.66 11.62
N ALA A 53 7.76 14.63 10.29
CA ALA A 53 8.83 14.09 9.45
C ALA A 53 8.96 14.93 8.16
N PRO A 54 9.49 16.16 8.24
CA PRO A 54 9.56 17.09 7.11
C PRO A 54 10.34 16.52 5.92
N ASP A 55 11.31 15.64 6.15
CA ASP A 55 12.06 14.97 5.07
C ASP A 55 11.17 14.06 4.21
N MET A 56 10.13 13.45 4.79
CA MET A 56 9.12 12.70 4.03
C MET A 56 8.32 13.61 3.09
N TYR A 57 7.94 14.78 3.57
CA TYR A 57 7.23 15.76 2.76
C TYR A 57 8.10 16.31 1.63
N LYS A 58 9.40 16.49 1.88
CA LYS A 58 10.39 16.96 0.90
C LYS A 58 10.41 16.07 -0.36
N ILE A 59 10.25 14.75 -0.24
CA ILE A 59 10.23 13.84 -1.40
C ILE A 59 9.10 14.22 -2.37
N PHE A 60 7.91 14.52 -1.86
CA PHE A 60 6.78 14.97 -2.71
C PHE A 60 7.09 16.28 -3.40
N VAL A 61 7.70 17.23 -2.69
CA VAL A 61 8.05 18.55 -3.24
C VAL A 61 9.13 18.42 -4.30
N GLU A 62 10.17 17.63 -4.08
CA GLU A 62 11.29 17.48 -5.01
C GLU A 62 10.94 16.70 -6.27
N SER A 63 10.09 15.68 -6.15
CA SER A 63 9.67 14.84 -7.28
C SER A 63 8.55 15.44 -8.13
N THR A 64 7.93 16.55 -7.67
CA THR A 64 6.73 17.10 -8.28
C THR A 64 6.99 18.50 -8.88
N PRO A 65 6.81 18.69 -10.19
CA PRO A 65 6.99 19.97 -10.83
C PRO A 65 6.09 21.06 -10.20
N GLY A 66 6.67 22.22 -9.89
CA GLY A 66 5.96 23.37 -9.32
C GLY A 66 5.63 23.26 -7.82
N ALA A 67 5.90 22.13 -7.17
CA ALA A 67 5.52 21.92 -5.77
C ALA A 67 6.29 22.79 -4.76
N LYS A 68 7.45 23.33 -5.14
CA LYS A 68 8.23 24.26 -4.28
C LYS A 68 7.50 25.57 -4.00
N ASP A 69 6.64 25.98 -4.93
CA ASP A 69 5.89 27.24 -4.86
C ASP A 69 4.46 27.04 -4.35
N ALA A 70 4.10 25.82 -3.92
CA ALA A 70 2.77 25.50 -3.45
C ALA A 70 2.49 26.13 -2.06
N GLU A 71 1.32 26.74 -1.93
CA GLU A 71 0.93 27.48 -0.72
C GLU A 71 0.53 26.55 0.45
N SER A 72 0.10 25.34 0.13
CA SER A 72 -0.33 24.35 1.13
C SER A 72 0.03 22.91 0.75
N PRO A 73 0.06 21.98 1.71
CA PRO A 73 0.23 20.56 1.43
C PRO A 73 -0.84 19.99 0.48
N ILE A 74 -2.06 20.52 0.51
CA ILE A 74 -3.13 20.11 -0.41
C ILE A 74 -2.80 20.52 -1.84
N ASP A 75 -2.24 21.70 -2.03
CA ASP A 75 -1.84 22.17 -3.37
C ASP A 75 -0.69 21.35 -3.93
N VAL A 76 0.26 20.91 -3.09
CA VAL A 76 1.28 19.91 -3.49
C VAL A 76 0.61 18.64 -4.02
N TYR A 77 -0.42 18.13 -3.34
CA TYR A 77 -1.12 16.93 -3.83
C TYR A 77 -1.87 17.14 -5.13
N LYS A 78 -2.51 18.28 -5.32
CA LYS A 78 -3.08 18.62 -6.63
C LYS A 78 -2.02 18.58 -7.74
N LEU A 79 -0.82 19.09 -7.46
CA LEU A 79 0.31 19.04 -8.40
C LEU A 79 0.80 17.59 -8.62
N VAL A 80 0.86 16.77 -7.57
CA VAL A 80 1.17 15.33 -7.68
C VAL A 80 0.15 14.62 -8.57
N TYR A 81 -1.14 14.89 -8.39
CA TYR A 81 -2.20 14.32 -9.22
C TYR A 81 -2.08 14.76 -10.69
N ARG A 82 -1.84 16.04 -10.95
CA ARG A 82 -1.64 16.58 -12.33
C ARG A 82 -0.40 15.97 -12.97
N ALA A 83 0.73 15.89 -12.24
CA ALA A 83 1.95 15.26 -12.74
C ALA A 83 1.74 13.78 -13.08
N THR A 84 0.99 13.06 -12.26
CA THR A 84 0.61 11.66 -12.53
C THR A 84 -0.28 11.55 -13.76
N ALA A 85 -1.29 12.42 -13.89
CA ALA A 85 -2.16 12.47 -15.05
C ALA A 85 -1.37 12.71 -16.34
N GLU A 86 -0.42 13.63 -16.33
CA GLU A 86 0.45 13.90 -17.47
C GLU A 86 1.34 12.70 -17.83
N ARG A 87 2.03 12.11 -16.84
CA ARG A 87 2.93 10.97 -17.05
C ARG A 87 2.21 9.71 -17.53
N THR A 88 0.93 9.57 -17.23
CA THR A 88 0.12 8.39 -17.62
C THR A 88 -0.71 8.60 -18.89
N ARG A 89 -0.65 9.79 -19.51
CA ARG A 89 -1.48 10.17 -20.65
C ARG A 89 -1.31 9.24 -21.85
N GLU A 90 -0.08 9.03 -22.28
CA GLU A 90 0.23 8.24 -23.49
C GLU A 90 -0.21 6.78 -23.36
N LYS A 91 0.11 6.14 -22.27
CA LYS A 91 -0.20 4.71 -21.99
C LYS A 91 -1.63 4.50 -21.47
N LYS A 92 -2.37 5.60 -21.19
CA LYS A 92 -3.70 5.58 -20.57
C LYS A 92 -3.73 4.80 -19.25
N GLY A 93 -2.66 4.90 -18.47
CA GLY A 93 -2.51 4.19 -17.20
C GLY A 93 -3.57 4.64 -16.18
N VAL A 94 -4.17 3.68 -15.46
CA VAL A 94 -5.14 3.95 -14.40
C VAL A 94 -4.44 4.14 -13.07
N TRP A 95 -4.79 5.18 -12.37
CA TRP A 95 -4.19 5.54 -11.10
C TRP A 95 -5.21 6.03 -10.07
N GLY A 96 -4.75 6.20 -8.85
CA GLY A 96 -5.57 6.70 -7.77
C GLY A 96 -4.76 7.08 -6.54
N SER A 97 -5.45 7.15 -5.41
CA SER A 97 -4.85 7.55 -4.14
C SER A 97 -5.20 6.59 -3.02
N ASN A 98 -4.21 6.26 -2.18
CA ASN A 98 -4.43 5.60 -0.90
C ASN A 98 -4.54 6.65 0.19
N ILE A 99 -5.65 6.62 0.94
CA ILE A 99 -6.01 7.64 1.92
C ILE A 99 -6.33 6.98 3.26
N MET A 100 -5.63 7.40 4.30
CA MET A 100 -5.92 6.97 5.67
C MET A 100 -7.15 7.72 6.20
N VAL A 101 -8.12 6.95 6.78
CA VAL A 101 -9.41 7.48 7.21
C VAL A 101 -9.66 7.27 8.71
N SER A 102 -8.60 7.16 9.51
CA SER A 102 -8.73 7.14 10.97
C SER A 102 -9.45 8.38 11.47
N GLU A 103 -9.88 8.36 12.72
CA GLU A 103 -10.65 9.48 13.28
C GLU A 103 -9.84 10.78 13.28
N GLU A 104 -8.56 10.68 13.63
CA GLU A 104 -7.62 11.80 13.65
C GLU A 104 -7.33 12.34 12.26
N MET A 105 -7.32 11.46 11.25
CA MET A 105 -6.98 11.81 9.88
C MET A 105 -8.18 12.22 9.02
N ARG A 106 -9.42 12.06 9.52
CA ARG A 106 -10.64 12.26 8.71
C ARG A 106 -10.74 13.63 8.05
N GLY A 107 -10.44 14.69 8.79
CA GLY A 107 -10.46 16.04 8.22
C GLY A 107 -9.49 16.23 7.06
N MET A 108 -8.31 15.64 7.17
CA MET A 108 -7.32 15.64 6.08
C MET A 108 -7.75 14.72 4.93
N ALA A 109 -8.31 13.54 5.24
CA ALA A 109 -8.82 12.62 4.23
C ALA A 109 -9.88 13.26 3.32
N ILE A 110 -10.81 14.01 3.90
CA ILE A 110 -11.82 14.76 3.14
C ILE A 110 -11.15 15.73 2.17
N LYS A 111 -10.24 16.57 2.65
CA LYS A 111 -9.52 17.55 1.80
C LYS A 111 -8.73 16.89 0.68
N LEU A 112 -8.12 15.72 0.93
CA LEU A 112 -7.37 14.97 -0.08
C LEU A 112 -8.28 14.36 -1.15
N ILE A 113 -9.46 13.87 -0.77
CA ILE A 113 -10.46 13.39 -1.71
C ILE A 113 -11.01 14.55 -2.55
N GLU A 114 -11.33 15.67 -1.92
CA GLU A 114 -11.78 16.89 -2.61
C GLU A 114 -10.71 17.37 -3.61
N ALA A 115 -9.44 17.41 -3.23
CA ALA A 115 -8.34 17.77 -4.13
C ALA A 115 -8.22 16.82 -5.34
N LEU A 116 -8.44 15.51 -5.12
CA LEU A 116 -8.46 14.56 -6.22
C LEU A 116 -9.67 14.80 -7.15
N ILE A 117 -10.85 15.07 -6.58
CA ILE A 117 -12.06 15.39 -7.34
C ILE A 117 -11.85 16.64 -8.19
N GLU A 118 -11.32 17.73 -7.61
CA GLU A 118 -11.04 18.97 -8.34
C GLU A 118 -10.12 18.72 -9.54
N VAL A 119 -9.04 17.96 -9.36
CA VAL A 119 -8.11 17.65 -10.48
C VAL A 119 -8.78 16.76 -11.53
N ARG A 120 -9.65 15.82 -11.12
CA ARG A 120 -10.40 14.99 -12.07
C ARG A 120 -11.36 15.82 -12.94
N GLU A 121 -12.01 16.82 -12.35
CA GLU A 121 -12.95 17.71 -13.03
C GLU A 121 -12.28 18.64 -14.06
N GLU A 122 -10.93 18.75 -14.07
CA GLU A 122 -10.19 19.54 -15.05
C GLU A 122 -10.31 18.99 -16.49
N SER A 123 -10.44 17.67 -16.67
CA SER A 123 -10.67 17.08 -17.98
C SER A 123 -11.25 15.66 -17.88
N LYS A 124 -12.06 15.29 -18.89
CA LYS A 124 -12.61 13.94 -19.01
C LYS A 124 -11.50 12.86 -19.08
N GLU A 125 -10.38 13.18 -19.70
CA GLU A 125 -9.23 12.29 -19.80
C GLU A 125 -8.63 11.97 -18.41
N ILE A 126 -8.54 12.95 -17.53
CA ILE A 126 -8.07 12.76 -16.15
C ILE A 126 -9.14 11.97 -15.36
N GLU A 127 -10.40 12.32 -15.51
CA GLU A 127 -11.53 11.65 -14.86
C GLU A 127 -11.56 10.14 -15.15
N GLU A 128 -11.34 9.75 -16.41
CA GLU A 128 -11.35 8.35 -16.83
C GLU A 128 -10.19 7.51 -16.25
N ARG A 129 -9.07 8.13 -15.89
CA ARG A 129 -7.84 7.46 -15.43
C ARG A 129 -7.55 7.63 -13.94
N GLY A 130 -7.71 8.84 -13.40
CA GLY A 130 -7.52 9.17 -12.00
C GLY A 130 -8.77 8.84 -11.17
N LYS A 131 -9.22 7.60 -11.17
CA LYS A 131 -10.55 7.23 -10.70
C LYS A 131 -10.59 6.28 -9.49
N VAL A 132 -9.45 5.85 -8.99
CA VAL A 132 -9.40 4.88 -7.89
C VAL A 132 -9.11 5.56 -6.56
N VAL A 133 -9.91 5.27 -5.55
CA VAL A 133 -9.64 5.63 -4.16
C VAL A 133 -9.56 4.35 -3.34
N ILE A 134 -8.45 4.15 -2.64
CA ILE A 134 -8.34 3.07 -1.66
C ILE A 134 -8.20 3.70 -0.28
N THR A 135 -9.12 3.36 0.61
CA THR A 135 -9.11 3.82 1.98
C THR A 135 -8.54 2.76 2.92
N SER A 136 -7.87 3.21 3.98
CA SER A 136 -7.19 2.33 4.93
C SER A 136 -7.19 2.92 6.35
N ALA A 137 -6.80 2.12 7.34
CA ALA A 137 -6.56 2.53 8.73
C ALA A 137 -7.73 3.27 9.40
N GLY A 138 -8.98 2.90 9.10
CA GLY A 138 -10.14 3.54 9.75
C GLY A 138 -11.49 3.07 9.20
N ASP A 139 -12.54 3.75 9.67
CA ASP A 139 -13.93 3.46 9.29
C ASP A 139 -14.33 4.19 8.01
N PRO A 140 -14.62 3.48 6.91
CA PRO A 140 -14.95 4.08 5.63
C PRO A 140 -16.36 4.71 5.57
N VAL A 141 -17.26 4.35 6.47
CA VAL A 141 -18.68 4.75 6.41
C VAL A 141 -18.86 6.27 6.32
N LYS A 142 -18.03 7.04 7.05
CA LYS A 142 -18.19 8.50 7.15
C LYS A 142 -17.75 9.27 5.89
N ILE A 143 -16.99 8.63 5.01
CA ILE A 143 -16.54 9.24 3.74
C ILE A 143 -17.28 8.71 2.52
N ALA A 144 -18.14 7.70 2.70
CA ALA A 144 -18.89 7.08 1.62
C ALA A 144 -19.64 8.09 0.70
N PRO A 145 -20.37 9.09 1.23
CA PRO A 145 -21.08 10.05 0.38
C PRO A 145 -20.14 10.82 -0.56
N LEU A 146 -18.96 11.20 -0.06
CA LEU A 146 -17.99 11.99 -0.82
C LEU A 146 -17.39 11.21 -2.01
N VAL A 147 -17.20 9.90 -1.87
CA VAL A 147 -16.59 9.08 -2.92
C VAL A 147 -17.62 8.55 -3.91
N LYS A 148 -18.78 8.07 -3.42
CA LYS A 148 -19.79 7.40 -4.24
C LYS A 148 -20.44 8.30 -5.28
N ASP A 149 -20.75 9.53 -4.94
CA ASP A 149 -21.47 10.46 -5.82
C ASP A 149 -20.59 11.07 -6.93
N LYS A 150 -19.29 10.73 -6.94
CA LYS A 150 -18.30 11.33 -7.84
C LYS A 150 -17.75 10.38 -8.92
N GLY A 151 -18.37 9.22 -9.12
CA GLY A 151 -17.97 8.25 -10.15
C GLY A 151 -16.57 7.66 -9.94
N MET A 152 -16.09 7.63 -8.69
CA MET A 152 -14.83 6.99 -8.32
C MET A 152 -15.03 5.52 -7.98
N ILE A 153 -14.03 4.70 -8.28
CA ILE A 153 -13.98 3.29 -7.89
C ILE A 153 -13.32 3.21 -6.53
N TRP A 154 -14.04 2.72 -5.54
CA TRP A 154 -13.64 2.77 -4.15
C TRP A 154 -13.33 1.40 -3.56
N GLY A 155 -12.08 1.22 -3.07
CA GLY A 155 -11.64 0.05 -2.32
C GLY A 155 -11.35 0.36 -0.85
N GLN A 156 -11.45 -0.64 0.02
CA GLN A 156 -11.04 -0.54 1.42
C GLN A 156 -10.07 -1.65 1.79
N VAL A 157 -8.97 -1.30 2.45
CA VAL A 157 -8.05 -2.28 3.04
C VAL A 157 -8.62 -2.79 4.35
N VAL A 158 -8.73 -4.11 4.48
CA VAL A 158 -9.32 -4.76 5.65
C VAL A 158 -8.45 -5.91 6.18
N PRO A 159 -8.31 -6.05 7.51
CA PRO A 159 -7.55 -7.12 8.13
C PRO A 159 -8.41 -8.30 8.62
N SER A 160 -9.74 -8.26 8.46
CA SER A 160 -10.64 -9.31 8.92
C SER A 160 -12.00 -9.27 8.23
N VAL A 161 -12.76 -10.38 8.29
CA VAL A 161 -14.15 -10.47 7.81
C VAL A 161 -15.06 -9.43 8.47
N LYS A 162 -14.86 -9.14 9.76
CA LYS A 162 -15.63 -8.10 10.48
C LYS A 162 -15.46 -6.72 9.83
N HIS A 163 -14.24 -6.35 9.45
CA HIS A 163 -13.97 -5.09 8.78
C HIS A 163 -14.50 -5.10 7.34
N ALA A 164 -14.41 -6.25 6.65
CA ALA A 164 -14.99 -6.42 5.32
C ALA A 164 -16.51 -6.20 5.33
N LYS A 165 -17.24 -6.79 6.29
CA LYS A 165 -18.70 -6.56 6.48
C LYS A 165 -19.05 -5.06 6.59
N ARG A 166 -18.26 -4.32 7.35
CA ARG A 166 -18.47 -2.88 7.52
C ARG A 166 -18.20 -2.10 6.25
N SER A 167 -17.16 -2.50 5.50
CA SER A 167 -16.79 -1.87 4.23
C SER A 167 -17.85 -2.12 3.14
N VAL A 168 -18.33 -3.35 2.99
CA VAL A 168 -19.43 -3.68 2.06
C VAL A 168 -20.70 -2.91 2.41
N LYS A 169 -21.04 -2.81 3.70
CA LYS A 169 -22.18 -1.98 4.16
C LYS A 169 -21.99 -0.50 3.83
N ALA A 170 -20.75 0.01 3.83
CA ALA A 170 -20.46 1.39 3.39
C ALA A 170 -20.59 1.57 1.88
N GLY A 171 -20.58 0.46 1.11
CA GLY A 171 -20.76 0.44 -0.34
C GLY A 171 -19.46 0.59 -1.11
N VAL A 172 -18.37 0.00 -0.61
CA VAL A 172 -17.12 -0.11 -1.40
C VAL A 172 -17.34 -0.99 -2.64
N ASP A 173 -16.65 -0.69 -3.72
CA ASP A 173 -16.74 -1.43 -4.97
C ASP A 173 -15.86 -2.70 -4.96
N PHE A 174 -14.81 -2.71 -4.13
CA PHE A 174 -13.93 -3.87 -3.93
C PHE A 174 -13.26 -3.84 -2.56
N ILE A 175 -12.74 -4.98 -2.13
CA ILE A 175 -12.02 -5.14 -0.86
C ILE A 175 -10.56 -5.49 -1.13
N VAL A 176 -9.64 -4.89 -0.36
CA VAL A 176 -8.24 -5.32 -0.28
C VAL A 176 -8.07 -6.09 1.03
N ALA A 177 -8.04 -7.42 0.94
CA ALA A 177 -7.84 -8.31 2.08
C ALA A 177 -6.35 -8.39 2.43
N SER A 178 -5.93 -7.72 3.51
CA SER A 178 -4.52 -7.58 3.88
C SER A 178 -4.16 -8.50 5.05
N GLY A 179 -3.38 -9.53 4.74
CA GLY A 179 -2.89 -10.49 5.74
C GLY A 179 -1.71 -9.97 6.57
N GLN A 180 -1.39 -10.72 7.62
CA GLN A 180 -0.34 -10.39 8.60
C GLN A 180 1.07 -10.28 8.00
N GLU A 181 1.31 -10.83 6.82
CA GLU A 181 2.59 -10.83 6.12
C GLU A 181 2.94 -9.45 5.54
N GLY A 182 1.97 -8.53 5.54
CA GLY A 182 2.16 -7.16 5.09
C GLY A 182 3.21 -6.39 5.89
N GLY A 183 3.92 -5.49 5.22
CA GLY A 183 4.87 -4.57 5.85
C GLY A 183 4.19 -3.37 6.48
N PHE A 184 4.88 -2.70 7.40
CA PHE A 184 4.48 -1.51 8.11
C PHE A 184 3.30 -1.75 9.06
N HIS A 185 2.42 -0.77 9.28
CA HIS A 185 1.34 -0.88 10.26
C HIS A 185 0.33 -1.96 9.91
N GLY A 186 -0.01 -2.77 10.90
CA GLY A 186 -0.96 -3.86 10.81
C GLY A 186 -1.93 -3.90 12.00
N PRO A 187 -2.89 -4.81 11.97
CA PRO A 187 -3.86 -4.95 13.05
C PRO A 187 -3.20 -5.52 14.32
N TRP A 188 -3.86 -5.28 15.46
CA TRP A 188 -3.48 -5.90 16.73
C TRP A 188 -3.64 -7.41 16.69
N GLU A 189 -4.75 -7.90 16.13
CA GLU A 189 -5.06 -9.32 15.92
C GLU A 189 -4.82 -9.70 14.45
N PRO A 190 -3.60 -10.10 14.08
CA PRO A 190 -3.27 -10.40 12.70
C PRO A 190 -3.75 -11.79 12.28
N ILE A 191 -4.22 -11.90 11.03
CA ILE A 191 -4.61 -13.15 10.40
C ILE A 191 -3.73 -13.34 9.16
N SER A 192 -3.23 -14.57 8.92
CA SER A 192 -2.44 -14.86 7.72
C SER A 192 -3.27 -14.72 6.45
N SER A 193 -2.65 -14.32 5.36
CA SER A 193 -3.31 -14.20 4.05
C SER A 193 -3.96 -15.50 3.61
N MET A 194 -3.33 -16.64 3.91
CA MET A 194 -3.83 -17.99 3.60
C MET A 194 -5.18 -18.30 4.26
N THR A 195 -5.45 -17.74 5.44
CA THR A 195 -6.70 -17.94 6.17
C THR A 195 -7.71 -16.83 5.89
N LEU A 196 -7.22 -15.58 5.85
CA LEU A 196 -8.06 -14.41 5.69
C LEU A 196 -8.75 -14.36 4.31
N LEU A 197 -7.98 -14.67 3.26
CA LEU A 197 -8.43 -14.49 1.89
C LEU A 197 -9.64 -15.39 1.56
N PRO A 198 -9.60 -16.72 1.72
CA PRO A 198 -10.77 -17.55 1.44
C PRO A 198 -11.97 -17.20 2.32
N ALA A 199 -11.76 -16.86 3.59
CA ALA A 199 -12.85 -16.47 4.48
C ALA A 199 -13.58 -15.18 4.02
N ILE A 200 -12.86 -14.22 3.42
CA ILE A 200 -13.49 -13.02 2.85
C ILE A 200 -14.15 -13.36 1.51
N CYS A 201 -13.51 -14.13 0.64
CA CYS A 201 -14.08 -14.52 -0.65
C CYS A 201 -15.37 -15.32 -0.51
N GLU A 202 -15.46 -16.23 0.46
CA GLU A 202 -16.65 -17.02 0.77
C GLU A 202 -17.79 -16.16 1.34
N GLU A 203 -17.48 -15.20 2.22
CA GLU A 203 -18.48 -14.31 2.82
C GLU A 203 -19.05 -13.29 1.81
N PHE A 204 -18.24 -12.88 0.80
CA PHE A 204 -18.61 -11.85 -0.17
C PHE A 204 -18.38 -12.31 -1.63
N PRO A 205 -19.10 -13.33 -2.10
CA PRO A 205 -18.90 -13.93 -3.42
C PRO A 205 -19.12 -12.95 -4.59
N ASP A 206 -19.91 -11.90 -4.39
CA ASP A 206 -20.25 -10.91 -5.43
C ASP A 206 -19.36 -9.67 -5.42
N VAL A 207 -18.47 -9.51 -4.42
CA VAL A 207 -17.58 -8.37 -4.30
C VAL A 207 -16.18 -8.76 -4.82
N PRO A 208 -15.56 -7.99 -5.73
CA PRO A 208 -14.18 -8.24 -6.12
C PRO A 208 -13.23 -8.13 -4.93
N ILE A 209 -12.37 -9.16 -4.75
CA ILE A 209 -11.41 -9.22 -3.65
C ILE A 209 -9.99 -9.18 -4.18
N VAL A 210 -9.20 -8.25 -3.68
CA VAL A 210 -7.76 -8.12 -3.96
C VAL A 210 -6.97 -8.59 -2.76
N ALA A 211 -6.06 -9.54 -2.97
CA ALA A 211 -5.21 -10.08 -1.91
C ALA A 211 -4.00 -9.16 -1.64
N ALA A 212 -3.70 -8.89 -0.37
CA ALA A 212 -2.53 -8.13 0.05
C ALA A 212 -1.82 -8.81 1.23
N GLY A 213 -0.52 -8.51 1.42
CA GLY A 213 0.30 -9.16 2.44
C GLY A 213 0.91 -10.47 1.94
N GLY A 214 2.23 -10.47 1.67
CA GLY A 214 2.96 -11.65 1.23
C GLY A 214 3.04 -11.88 -0.29
N PHE A 215 2.32 -11.13 -1.11
CA PHE A 215 2.29 -11.30 -2.57
C PHE A 215 3.38 -10.47 -3.24
N CYS A 216 4.20 -11.10 -4.12
CA CYS A 216 5.35 -10.43 -4.74
C CYS A 216 5.76 -10.95 -6.14
N ASP A 217 5.14 -12.00 -6.64
CA ASP A 217 5.48 -12.62 -7.91
C ASP A 217 4.28 -13.33 -8.55
N GLY A 218 4.47 -13.91 -9.74
CA GLY A 218 3.40 -14.62 -10.42
C GLY A 218 2.96 -15.91 -9.73
N LYS A 219 3.82 -16.53 -8.93
CA LYS A 219 3.43 -17.71 -8.14
C LYS A 219 2.42 -17.35 -7.07
N THR A 220 2.69 -16.23 -6.37
CA THR A 220 1.80 -15.73 -5.33
C THR A 220 0.52 -15.12 -5.91
N LEU A 221 0.57 -14.48 -7.10
CA LEU A 221 -0.64 -14.07 -7.82
C LEU A 221 -1.51 -15.28 -8.19
N ALA A 222 -0.92 -16.35 -8.76
CA ALA A 222 -1.66 -17.57 -9.11
C ALA A 222 -2.30 -18.22 -7.86
N ALA A 223 -1.59 -18.21 -6.72
CA ALA A 223 -2.13 -18.70 -5.45
C ALA A 223 -3.30 -17.85 -4.95
N ALA A 224 -3.22 -16.51 -5.04
CA ALA A 224 -4.31 -15.61 -4.68
C ALA A 224 -5.57 -15.89 -5.50
N LEU A 225 -5.43 -16.06 -6.82
CA LEU A 225 -6.53 -16.42 -7.72
C LEU A 225 -7.15 -17.77 -7.36
N ALA A 226 -6.31 -18.76 -7.01
CA ALA A 226 -6.78 -20.09 -6.58
C ALA A 226 -7.54 -20.05 -5.23
N LEU A 227 -7.26 -19.07 -4.37
CA LEU A 227 -7.95 -18.81 -3.11
C LEU A 227 -9.22 -17.95 -3.29
N GLY A 228 -9.57 -17.58 -4.52
CA GLY A 228 -10.79 -16.84 -4.85
C GLY A 228 -10.62 -15.33 -5.01
N ALA A 229 -9.40 -14.79 -4.92
CA ALA A 229 -9.16 -13.37 -5.17
C ALA A 229 -9.28 -13.01 -6.66
N ASP A 230 -9.54 -11.74 -6.94
CA ASP A 230 -9.60 -11.17 -8.29
C ASP A 230 -8.31 -10.42 -8.69
N GLY A 231 -7.34 -10.33 -7.78
CA GLY A 231 -6.06 -9.67 -8.01
C GLY A 231 -5.20 -9.60 -6.76
N VAL A 232 -4.06 -8.92 -6.87
CA VAL A 232 -3.12 -8.73 -5.75
C VAL A 232 -2.71 -7.27 -5.62
N GLN A 233 -2.50 -6.84 -4.36
CA GLN A 233 -1.83 -5.59 -4.04
C GLN A 233 -0.43 -5.89 -3.49
N MET A 234 0.58 -5.27 -4.08
CA MET A 234 1.98 -5.46 -3.72
C MET A 234 2.59 -4.14 -3.22
N GLY A 235 3.14 -4.16 -2.00
CA GLY A 235 3.90 -3.03 -1.43
C GLY A 235 5.40 -3.27 -1.57
N THR A 236 5.96 -4.12 -0.74
CA THR A 236 7.40 -4.40 -0.65
C THR A 236 8.04 -4.75 -1.99
N ARG A 237 7.32 -5.45 -2.87
CA ARG A 237 7.81 -5.75 -4.22
C ARG A 237 8.00 -4.49 -5.07
N PHE A 238 7.05 -3.56 -5.05
CA PHE A 238 7.18 -2.29 -5.78
C PHE A 238 8.16 -1.31 -5.11
N LEU A 239 8.38 -1.44 -3.78
CA LEU A 239 9.44 -0.70 -3.10
C LEU A 239 10.81 -1.02 -3.72
N ALA A 240 11.08 -2.27 -4.07
CA ALA A 240 12.29 -2.70 -4.74
C ALA A 240 12.15 -2.60 -6.28
N THR A 241 11.80 -1.42 -6.80
CA THR A 241 11.81 -1.08 -8.23
C THR A 241 12.65 0.15 -8.48
N GLN A 242 13.07 0.34 -9.73
CA GLN A 242 13.94 1.47 -10.13
C GLN A 242 13.23 2.80 -9.95
N GLU A 243 11.92 2.87 -10.25
CA GLU A 243 11.13 4.10 -10.21
C GLU A 243 10.64 4.48 -8.80
N CYS A 244 10.85 3.60 -7.81
CA CYS A 244 10.55 3.94 -6.42
C CYS A 244 11.51 5.04 -5.95
N GLU A 245 10.93 6.17 -5.55
CA GLU A 245 11.64 7.43 -5.23
C GLU A 245 12.27 7.43 -3.84
N PHE A 246 12.39 6.27 -3.24
CA PHE A 246 12.89 6.16 -1.89
C PHE A 246 14.40 5.88 -1.85
N ALA A 247 14.99 6.12 -0.68
CA ALA A 247 16.43 5.97 -0.46
C ALA A 247 16.95 4.62 -0.95
N ASP A 248 18.02 4.64 -1.76
CA ASP A 248 18.62 3.43 -2.33
C ASP A 248 19.05 2.42 -1.25
N MET A 249 19.47 2.90 -0.08
CA MET A 249 19.78 2.06 1.07
C MET A 249 18.59 1.22 1.56
N TRP A 250 17.36 1.70 1.43
CA TRP A 250 16.16 0.93 1.79
C TRP A 250 15.86 -0.13 0.74
N LYS A 251 15.90 0.24 -0.54
CA LYS A 251 15.71 -0.69 -1.66
C LYS A 251 16.76 -1.81 -1.62
N ALA A 252 18.02 -1.44 -1.37
CA ALA A 252 19.11 -2.39 -1.18
C ALA A 252 18.85 -3.34 0.00
N LYS A 253 18.36 -2.82 1.13
CA LYS A 253 18.06 -3.64 2.30
C LYS A 253 16.95 -4.67 2.03
N VAL A 254 15.92 -4.35 1.23
CA VAL A 254 14.91 -5.33 0.81
C VAL A 254 15.51 -6.48 0.00
N VAL A 255 16.45 -6.18 -0.89
CA VAL A 255 17.08 -7.18 -1.78
C VAL A 255 18.15 -8.01 -1.08
N GLU A 256 18.84 -7.41 -0.11
CA GLU A 256 19.92 -8.05 0.65
C GLU A 256 19.42 -9.09 1.65
N LEU A 257 18.28 -8.85 2.29
CA LEU A 257 17.77 -9.70 3.35
C LEU A 257 17.12 -10.97 2.79
N GLY A 258 17.57 -12.11 3.32
CA GLY A 258 17.07 -13.43 2.94
C GLY A 258 15.96 -13.96 3.86
N ASP A 259 16.09 -15.21 4.29
CA ASP A 259 15.13 -15.90 5.15
C ASP A 259 14.91 -15.20 6.50
N ARG A 260 13.66 -15.21 6.99
CA ARG A 260 13.26 -14.61 8.27
C ARG A 260 13.69 -13.15 8.44
N CYS A 261 13.52 -12.39 7.36
CA CYS A 261 14.04 -11.03 7.21
C CYS A 261 13.21 -9.94 7.90
N THR A 262 12.11 -10.25 8.57
CA THR A 262 11.24 -9.26 9.23
C THR A 262 10.92 -9.62 10.66
N LEU A 263 10.52 -8.61 11.43
CA LEU A 263 9.98 -8.75 12.77
C LEU A 263 8.86 -7.74 13.01
N ARG A 264 8.06 -7.97 14.05
CA ARG A 264 7.04 -7.00 14.50
C ARG A 264 7.54 -6.25 15.73
N ALA A 265 7.20 -4.98 15.79
CA ALA A 265 7.42 -4.15 16.96
C ALA A 265 6.31 -3.09 17.06
N ARG A 266 6.25 -2.38 18.19
CA ARG A 266 5.32 -1.27 18.42
C ARG A 266 5.80 -0.04 17.64
N GLY A 267 5.02 0.36 16.62
CA GLY A 267 5.16 1.65 15.96
C GLY A 267 4.33 2.73 16.66
N ILE A 268 4.33 3.95 16.13
CA ILE A 268 3.67 5.09 16.77
C ILE A 268 2.15 4.91 16.87
N VAL A 269 1.51 4.34 15.84
CA VAL A 269 0.04 4.17 15.80
C VAL A 269 -0.44 2.76 16.16
N GLY A 270 0.46 1.78 16.29
CA GLY A 270 0.10 0.39 16.57
C GLY A 270 1.22 -0.59 16.20
N PRO A 271 0.91 -1.89 16.14
CA PRO A 271 1.85 -2.89 15.67
C PRO A 271 2.31 -2.58 14.24
N ALA A 272 3.60 -2.78 13.98
CA ALA A 272 4.16 -2.63 12.63
C ALA A 272 5.21 -3.70 12.34
N ARG A 273 5.41 -3.99 11.06
CA ARG A 273 6.42 -4.95 10.58
C ARG A 273 7.57 -4.20 9.92
N TYR A 274 8.77 -4.51 10.36
CA TYR A 274 10.02 -3.91 9.91
C TYR A 274 10.95 -4.96 9.33
N LEU A 275 11.84 -4.54 8.43
CA LEU A 275 12.97 -5.33 8.02
C LEU A 275 13.94 -5.52 9.20
N LYS A 276 14.52 -6.70 9.32
CA LYS A 276 15.34 -7.09 10.45
C LYS A 276 16.69 -6.42 10.39
N THR A 277 16.98 -5.60 11.38
CA THR A 277 18.24 -4.87 11.58
C THR A 277 18.50 -4.74 13.09
N PRO A 278 19.70 -4.40 13.53
CA PRO A 278 19.96 -4.15 14.95
C PRO A 278 18.99 -3.12 15.57
N VAL A 279 18.59 -2.12 14.80
CA VAL A 279 17.61 -1.09 15.25
C VAL A 279 16.24 -1.69 15.48
N SER A 280 15.72 -2.45 14.52
CA SER A 280 14.40 -3.08 14.65
C SER A 280 14.38 -4.19 15.70
N GLU A 281 15.49 -4.94 15.87
CA GLU A 281 15.65 -5.95 16.92
C GLU A 281 15.56 -5.30 18.31
N LYS A 282 16.26 -4.19 18.53
CA LYS A 282 16.15 -3.42 19.77
C LYS A 282 14.72 -2.90 20.00
N MET A 283 14.06 -2.40 18.96
CA MET A 283 12.65 -1.98 19.06
C MET A 283 11.75 -3.16 19.45
N CYS A 284 12.00 -4.36 18.92
CA CYS A 284 11.26 -5.56 19.27
C CYS A 284 11.44 -5.92 20.77
N GLU A 285 12.69 -5.90 21.27
CA GLU A 285 13.00 -6.14 22.68
C GLU A 285 12.28 -5.15 23.62
N GLU A 286 12.33 -3.85 23.30
CA GLU A 286 11.60 -2.82 24.06
C GLU A 286 10.07 -3.00 23.94
N THR A 287 9.58 -3.48 22.79
CA THR A 287 8.15 -3.79 22.59
C THR A 287 7.70 -4.93 23.50
N ILE A 288 8.47 -6.01 23.60
CA ILE A 288 8.18 -7.13 24.49
C ILE A 288 8.06 -6.66 25.94
N GLN A 289 8.93 -5.76 26.35
CA GLN A 289 8.99 -5.27 27.72
C GLN A 289 7.89 -4.24 28.04
N TYR A 290 7.57 -3.32 27.14
CA TYR A 290 6.77 -2.13 27.43
C TYR A 290 5.45 -2.02 26.66
N ALA A 291 5.28 -2.81 25.60
CA ALA A 291 4.10 -2.80 24.75
C ALA A 291 3.74 -4.22 24.26
N PRO A 292 3.58 -5.19 25.19
CA PRO A 292 3.35 -6.61 24.85
C PRO A 292 2.06 -6.84 24.08
N GLY A 293 1.12 -5.90 24.11
CA GLY A 293 -0.11 -5.94 23.32
C GLY A 293 0.12 -6.15 21.82
N THR A 294 1.26 -5.67 21.30
CA THR A 294 1.71 -5.92 19.92
C THR A 294 1.74 -7.42 19.57
N PHE A 295 1.99 -8.29 20.54
CA PHE A 295 2.08 -9.74 20.36
C PHE A 295 0.87 -10.50 20.90
N THR A 296 0.18 -9.95 21.91
CA THR A 296 -0.97 -10.60 22.56
C THR A 296 -2.31 -10.26 21.91
N GLY A 297 -2.33 -9.28 20.99
CA GLY A 297 -3.56 -8.82 20.33
C GLY A 297 -4.38 -7.81 21.16
N VAL A 298 -4.00 -7.53 22.39
CA VAL A 298 -4.69 -6.57 23.27
C VAL A 298 -4.07 -5.17 23.07
N PRO A 299 -4.82 -4.18 22.55
CA PRO A 299 -4.27 -2.86 22.28
C PRO A 299 -3.63 -2.19 23.52
N ASP A 300 -2.38 -1.78 23.39
CA ASP A 300 -1.73 -0.89 24.37
C ASP A 300 -2.26 0.54 24.19
N THR A 301 -2.51 1.25 25.27
CA THR A 301 -2.83 2.68 25.19
C THR A 301 -1.55 3.49 24.97
N ILE A 302 -1.65 4.60 24.24
CA ILE A 302 -0.49 5.49 24.00
C ILE A 302 0.11 5.97 25.33
N THR A 303 -0.72 6.20 26.35
CA THR A 303 -0.30 6.66 27.67
C THR A 303 0.38 5.58 28.52
N SER A 304 0.18 4.29 28.20
CA SER A 304 0.82 3.18 28.93
C SER A 304 2.20 2.81 28.37
N VAL A 305 2.51 3.25 27.15
CA VAL A 305 3.77 2.93 26.48
C VAL A 305 4.77 4.08 26.65
N PRO A 306 6.02 3.83 27.08
CA PRO A 306 7.02 4.89 27.21
C PRO A 306 7.23 5.64 25.88
N SER A 307 7.33 6.96 25.95
CA SER A 307 7.49 7.83 24.76
C SER A 307 8.67 7.41 23.88
N ARG A 308 9.77 6.91 24.46
CA ARG A 308 10.93 6.46 23.68
C ARG A 308 10.60 5.28 22.77
N VAL A 309 9.70 4.37 23.18
CA VAL A 309 9.26 3.21 22.37
C VAL A 309 8.40 3.68 21.20
N LEU A 310 7.45 4.59 21.46
CA LEU A 310 6.60 5.17 20.42
C LEU A 310 7.41 5.99 19.41
N MET A 311 8.39 6.77 19.89
CA MET A 311 9.19 7.64 19.03
C MET A 311 10.34 6.93 18.31
N ALA A 312 10.61 5.66 18.62
CA ALA A 312 11.68 4.89 17.97
C ALA A 312 11.49 4.79 16.46
N GLU A 313 10.25 4.58 16.02
CA GLU A 313 9.88 4.53 14.59
C GLU A 313 10.23 5.85 13.87
N MET A 314 9.81 6.97 14.42
CA MET A 314 10.06 8.28 13.81
C MET A 314 11.54 8.62 13.76
N LYS A 315 12.29 8.31 14.84
CA LYS A 315 13.75 8.50 14.88
C LYS A 315 14.47 7.62 13.85
N GLY A 316 14.03 6.36 13.72
CA GLY A 316 14.58 5.44 12.74
C GLY A 316 14.33 5.89 11.29
N PHE A 317 13.15 6.41 10.99
CA PHE A 317 12.86 6.98 9.67
C PHE A 317 13.66 8.26 9.41
N ALA A 318 13.75 9.17 10.38
CA ALA A 318 14.58 10.35 10.24
C ALA A 318 16.05 10.00 9.94
N ALA A 319 16.59 8.97 10.61
CA ALA A 319 17.92 8.44 10.33
C ALA A 319 18.04 7.87 8.90
N THR A 320 17.02 7.15 8.45
CA THR A 320 16.98 6.61 7.08
C THR A 320 17.03 7.74 6.03
N PHE A 321 16.26 8.80 6.23
CA PHE A 321 16.27 9.97 5.34
C PHE A 321 17.58 10.76 5.40
N ALA A 322 18.22 10.80 6.56
CA ALA A 322 19.52 11.43 6.74
C ALA A 322 20.69 10.60 6.19
N GLY A 323 20.46 9.35 5.75
CA GLY A 323 21.50 8.44 5.28
C GLY A 323 22.32 7.77 6.41
N ASP A 324 21.86 7.84 7.66
CA ASP A 324 22.50 7.21 8.82
C ASP A 324 22.13 5.72 8.89
N ALA A 325 22.90 4.87 8.22
CA ALA A 325 22.62 3.44 8.12
C ALA A 325 22.62 2.71 9.48
N ASP A 326 23.36 3.20 10.46
CA ASP A 326 23.49 2.57 11.78
C ASP A 326 22.22 2.76 12.64
N LYS A 327 21.46 3.81 12.37
CA LYS A 327 20.23 4.14 13.07
C LYS A 327 18.97 4.01 12.21
N ALA A 328 19.15 3.69 10.95
CA ALA A 328 18.05 3.60 9.98
C ALA A 328 17.07 2.49 10.32
N LEU A 329 15.79 2.76 10.12
CA LEU A 329 14.70 1.82 10.25
C LEU A 329 14.03 1.63 8.88
N TYR A 330 13.75 0.39 8.52
CA TYR A 330 13.17 0.04 7.25
C TYR A 330 11.90 -0.77 7.45
N THR A 331 10.83 -0.45 6.73
CA THR A 331 9.63 -1.29 6.68
C THR A 331 9.67 -2.24 5.50
N GLY A 332 9.02 -3.39 5.66
CA GLY A 332 8.86 -4.37 4.61
C GLY A 332 8.03 -5.55 5.10
N GLY A 333 7.31 -6.19 4.18
CA GLY A 333 6.55 -7.40 4.45
C GLY A 333 7.41 -8.66 4.37
N GLU A 334 6.86 -9.79 4.82
CA GLU A 334 7.57 -11.08 4.85
C GLU A 334 8.04 -11.54 3.46
N CYS A 335 7.38 -11.07 2.39
CA CYS A 335 7.79 -11.39 1.03
C CYS A 335 9.15 -10.79 0.64
N ALA A 336 9.75 -9.91 1.44
CA ALA A 336 11.10 -9.39 1.20
C ALA A 336 12.12 -10.53 1.03
N GLN A 337 11.99 -11.63 1.79
CA GLN A 337 12.85 -12.82 1.64
C GLN A 337 12.85 -13.47 0.23
N ARG A 338 11.89 -13.09 -0.63
CA ARG A 338 11.76 -13.60 -2.01
C ARG A 338 12.13 -12.55 -3.05
N ILE A 339 12.53 -11.36 -2.63
CA ILE A 339 12.88 -10.24 -3.50
C ILE A 339 14.41 -10.14 -3.56
N ASN A 340 14.96 -10.37 -4.74
CA ASN A 340 16.42 -10.44 -4.97
C ASN A 340 16.89 -9.59 -6.15
N ASP A 341 16.03 -8.68 -6.65
CA ASP A 341 16.34 -7.80 -7.77
C ASP A 341 15.55 -6.48 -7.69
N MET A 342 15.96 -5.50 -8.50
CA MET A 342 15.33 -4.17 -8.65
C MET A 342 15.00 -3.90 -10.12
N PRO A 343 13.95 -4.55 -10.69
CA PRO A 343 13.51 -4.30 -12.06
C PRO A 343 12.81 -2.94 -12.19
N THR A 344 12.52 -2.54 -13.41
CA THR A 344 11.51 -1.51 -13.66
C THR A 344 10.10 -2.01 -13.30
N ALA A 345 9.16 -1.11 -13.07
CA ALA A 345 7.76 -1.47 -12.81
C ALA A 345 7.16 -2.23 -14.00
N GLU A 346 7.52 -1.88 -15.24
CA GLU A 346 7.07 -2.57 -16.46
C GLU A 346 7.59 -4.01 -16.52
N GLU A 347 8.88 -4.23 -16.26
CA GLU A 347 9.48 -5.57 -16.20
C GLU A 347 8.87 -6.41 -15.08
N LEU A 348 8.66 -5.81 -13.91
CA LEU A 348 8.03 -6.49 -12.78
C LEU A 348 6.62 -6.98 -13.13
N VAL A 349 5.76 -6.09 -13.62
CA VAL A 349 4.37 -6.44 -13.96
C VAL A 349 4.33 -7.48 -15.07
N THR A 350 5.13 -7.30 -16.12
CA THR A 350 5.19 -8.23 -17.26
C THR A 350 5.63 -9.62 -16.81
N ARG A 351 6.71 -9.71 -16.01
CA ARG A 351 7.22 -10.98 -15.47
C ARG A 351 6.20 -11.65 -14.55
N THR A 352 5.59 -10.90 -13.66
CA THR A 352 4.56 -11.41 -12.73
C THR A 352 3.38 -12.02 -13.50
N MET A 353 2.89 -11.35 -14.53
CA MET A 353 1.78 -11.86 -15.33
C MET A 353 2.14 -13.12 -16.10
N LYS A 354 3.30 -13.14 -16.74
CA LYS A 354 3.80 -14.31 -17.47
C LYS A 354 3.94 -15.52 -16.53
N GLU A 355 4.59 -15.33 -15.41
CA GLU A 355 4.80 -16.39 -14.41
C GLU A 355 3.48 -16.91 -13.82
N ALA A 356 2.49 -16.03 -13.58
CA ALA A 356 1.17 -16.43 -13.10
C ALA A 356 0.43 -17.28 -14.15
N GLU A 357 0.43 -16.87 -15.44
CA GLU A 357 -0.19 -17.64 -16.52
C GLU A 357 0.47 -19.02 -16.70
N GLU A 358 1.79 -19.09 -16.63
CA GLU A 358 2.55 -20.35 -16.71
C GLU A 358 2.21 -21.27 -15.52
N ARG A 359 2.10 -20.68 -14.31
CA ARG A 359 1.77 -21.44 -13.11
C ARG A 359 0.36 -22.01 -13.15
N LEU A 360 -0.64 -21.24 -13.58
CA LEU A 360 -2.02 -21.71 -13.72
C LEU A 360 -2.14 -22.83 -14.75
N LYS A 361 -1.48 -22.70 -15.90
CA LYS A 361 -1.43 -23.75 -16.92
C LYS A 361 -0.77 -25.03 -16.40
N MET A 362 0.35 -24.87 -15.70
CA MET A 362 1.07 -26.01 -15.11
C MET A 362 0.21 -26.77 -14.09
N LEU A 363 -0.54 -26.06 -13.23
CA LEU A 363 -1.41 -26.70 -12.25
C LEU A 363 -2.52 -27.53 -12.92
N ALA A 364 -3.16 -26.98 -13.97
CA ALA A 364 -4.18 -27.70 -14.73
C ALA A 364 -3.65 -28.98 -15.43
N THR A 365 -2.38 -28.95 -15.86
CA THR A 365 -1.74 -30.13 -16.48
C THR A 365 -1.25 -31.15 -15.45
N LYS A 366 -0.70 -30.68 -14.32
CA LYS A 366 -0.12 -31.53 -13.28
C LYS A 366 -1.18 -32.29 -12.48
N TYR A 367 -2.35 -31.68 -12.34
CA TYR A 367 -3.49 -32.24 -11.60
C TYR A 367 -4.74 -32.26 -12.50
N PRO A 368 -4.73 -33.12 -13.58
CA PRO A 368 -5.89 -33.24 -14.45
C PRO A 368 -7.10 -33.77 -13.65
N GLN A 369 -8.30 -33.28 -14.00
CA GLN A 369 -9.56 -33.78 -13.43
C GLN A 369 -9.97 -35.08 -14.10
#